data_a40bad6876ae88d190a295fe64d4eaea
#
_entry.id   a40bad6876ae88d190a295fe64d4eaea
#
_cell.length_a   1.000
_cell.length_b   1.000
_cell.length_c   1.000
_cell.angle_alpha   90.00
_cell.angle_beta   90.00
_cell.angle_gamma   90.00
#
_symmetry.space_group_name_H-M   'P 1'
#
loop_
_entity.id
_entity.type
_entity.pdbx_description
1 polymer ?
#
loop_
_entity_poly.entity_id
_entity_poly.type
_entity_poly.pdbx_seq_one_letter_code
_entity_poly.pdbx_strand_id
1 'polypeptide(L)'
;MQAVLEQTAFICRQSMLPTRGTIIIWPKRPGSWIYGAGRAREAFAEVICAIAESEQAYVLAEADVIDNARSVVEAVRKQKNYQENFPVKYIQMESDDAWARDVGPTFVKNEDGAVRGIDWCFNAWGGKVDGLYADWTKDDRVAALFCNKAGYDMYDAHPFVLEGGAIHTDGEKTVIVTESCLLSKGRNPELSKSEIEQKLKDYLGAEKIIWIPYGIYNDETNEPVSYTHLRAHETTLHLV
;
A
#
# COMPACT_ATOMS: atom_id res chain seq x y z
N MET A 1 -16.36 16.63 -11.69
CA MET A 1 -15.68 15.40 -11.24
C MET A 1 -16.32 14.13 -11.79
N GLN A 2 -17.66 14.01 -11.84
CA GLN A 2 -18.38 12.87 -12.47
C GLN A 2 -18.08 12.66 -13.98
N ALA A 3 -17.86 13.70 -14.76
CA ALA A 3 -17.68 13.61 -16.21
C ALA A 3 -16.37 12.96 -16.69
N VAL A 4 -15.39 12.72 -15.80
CA VAL A 4 -14.09 12.12 -16.16
C VAL A 4 -14.07 10.60 -15.96
N LEU A 5 -14.99 10.07 -15.18
CA LEU A 5 -15.09 8.63 -14.90
C LEU A 5 -15.83 7.84 -16.01
N GLU A 6 -16.56 8.53 -16.89
CA GLU A 6 -17.46 7.87 -17.85
C GLU A 6 -16.81 7.36 -19.14
N GLN A 7 -15.53 7.63 -19.42
CA GLN A 7 -14.98 7.30 -20.77
C GLN A 7 -14.02 6.10 -20.81
N THR A 8 -13.56 5.55 -19.66
CA THR A 8 -12.72 4.34 -19.72
C THR A 8 -12.85 3.58 -18.40
N ALA A 9 -13.43 2.39 -18.42
CA ALA A 9 -13.52 1.54 -17.23
C ALA A 9 -12.14 1.09 -16.77
N PHE A 10 -11.73 1.48 -15.57
CA PHE A 10 -10.51 1.00 -14.92
C PHE A 10 -10.88 -0.05 -13.87
N ILE A 11 -10.10 -1.10 -13.77
CA ILE A 11 -10.32 -2.22 -12.84
C ILE A 11 -9.07 -2.36 -11.98
N CYS A 12 -9.26 -2.52 -10.67
CA CYS A 12 -8.20 -2.90 -9.75
C CYS A 12 -7.77 -4.35 -10.05
N ARG A 13 -6.47 -4.57 -10.24
CA ARG A 13 -5.94 -5.89 -10.56
C ARG A 13 -5.57 -6.67 -9.31
N GLN A 14 -5.68 -7.98 -9.40
CA GLN A 14 -5.21 -8.92 -8.39
C GLN A 14 -3.70 -8.79 -8.20
N SER A 15 -3.24 -8.81 -6.95
CA SER A 15 -1.82 -8.71 -6.58
C SER A 15 -0.96 -9.90 -7.06
N MET A 16 -1.59 -11.03 -7.38
CA MET A 16 -0.93 -12.24 -7.88
C MET A 16 -0.59 -12.22 -9.37
N LEU A 17 -1.05 -11.21 -10.12
CA LEU A 17 -0.71 -11.09 -11.55
C LEU A 17 0.68 -10.47 -11.72
N PRO A 18 1.38 -10.77 -12.84
CA PRO A 18 2.67 -10.16 -13.12
C PRO A 18 2.60 -8.63 -13.01
N THR A 19 3.45 -8.08 -12.16
CA THR A 19 3.56 -6.66 -11.88
C THR A 19 4.65 -6.01 -12.76
N ARG A 20 4.61 -4.68 -12.89
CA ARG A 20 5.68 -3.92 -13.53
C ARG A 20 6.75 -3.48 -12.54
N GLY A 21 6.47 -3.64 -11.26
CA GLY A 21 7.38 -3.30 -10.18
C GLY A 21 6.70 -3.20 -8.84
N THR A 22 7.50 -3.25 -7.80
CA THR A 22 7.08 -3.20 -6.40
C THR A 22 7.61 -1.96 -5.71
N ILE A 23 6.76 -1.30 -4.92
CA ILE A 23 7.11 -0.13 -4.10
C ILE A 23 7.47 -0.61 -2.70
N ILE A 24 8.60 -0.14 -2.18
CA ILE A 24 9.09 -0.43 -0.84
C ILE A 24 9.49 0.88 -0.17
N ILE A 25 9.06 1.10 1.05
CA ILE A 25 9.51 2.24 1.87
C ILE A 25 10.60 1.77 2.82
N TRP A 26 11.74 2.48 2.85
CA TRP A 26 12.89 2.09 3.65
C TRP A 26 12.64 2.29 5.15
N PRO A 27 12.87 1.26 5.98
CA PRO A 27 12.60 1.32 7.42
C PRO A 27 13.40 2.42 8.14
N LYS A 28 12.71 3.34 8.82
CA LYS A 28 13.34 4.43 9.55
C LYS A 28 12.74 4.68 10.94
N ARG A 29 11.41 4.65 11.08
CA ARG A 29 10.69 5.08 12.27
C ARG A 29 11.11 4.34 13.54
N PRO A 30 11.62 5.04 14.60
CA PRO A 30 12.05 4.36 15.83
C PRO A 30 10.94 3.63 16.57
N GLY A 31 9.71 4.15 16.54
CA GLY A 31 8.54 3.53 17.21
C GLY A 31 8.15 2.18 16.65
N SER A 32 8.36 1.96 15.34
CA SER A 32 8.05 0.68 14.67
C SER A 32 9.18 -0.33 14.80
N TRP A 33 10.40 0.13 15.07
CA TRP A 33 11.60 -0.71 15.15
C TRP A 33 12.28 -0.52 16.51
N ILE A 34 11.66 -1.04 17.59
CA ILE A 34 12.07 -0.83 18.98
C ILE A 34 13.50 -1.28 19.32
N TYR A 35 14.06 -2.23 18.51
CA TYR A 35 15.46 -2.67 18.63
C TYR A 35 16.38 -2.01 17.59
N GLY A 36 15.91 -0.91 16.95
CA GLY A 36 16.56 -0.27 15.82
C GLY A 36 16.25 -0.95 14.49
N ALA A 37 16.29 -0.18 13.42
CA ALA A 37 15.90 -0.64 12.08
C ALA A 37 16.99 -1.51 11.39
N GLY A 38 18.14 -1.79 11.98
CA GLY A 38 19.26 -2.46 11.32
C GLY A 38 18.89 -3.82 10.70
N ARG A 39 18.35 -4.74 11.51
CA ARG A 39 17.91 -6.06 11.02
C ARG A 39 16.75 -5.98 10.03
N ALA A 40 15.82 -5.04 10.26
CA ALA A 40 14.74 -4.80 9.31
C ALA A 40 15.29 -4.35 7.95
N ARG A 41 16.25 -3.43 7.92
CA ARG A 41 16.91 -2.96 6.71
C ARG A 41 17.63 -4.07 5.95
N GLU A 42 18.28 -4.99 6.65
CA GLU A 42 18.88 -6.18 6.04
C GLU A 42 17.82 -7.07 5.39
N ALA A 43 16.72 -7.38 6.08
CA ALA A 43 15.62 -8.17 5.55
C ALA A 43 14.94 -7.47 4.35
N PHE A 44 14.70 -6.18 4.44
CA PHE A 44 14.17 -5.38 3.32
C PHE A 44 15.12 -5.39 2.13
N ALA A 45 16.42 -5.29 2.37
CA ALA A 45 17.41 -5.36 1.30
C ALA A 45 17.41 -6.74 0.60
N GLU A 46 17.22 -7.84 1.32
CA GLU A 46 17.05 -9.17 0.73
C GLU A 46 15.81 -9.25 -0.17
N VAL A 47 14.68 -8.73 0.31
CA VAL A 47 13.43 -8.66 -0.48
C VAL A 47 13.63 -7.79 -1.72
N ILE A 48 14.26 -6.63 -1.59
CA ILE A 48 14.56 -5.74 -2.73
C ILE A 48 15.44 -6.46 -3.77
N CYS A 49 16.48 -7.16 -3.32
CA CYS A 49 17.35 -7.92 -4.22
C CYS A 49 16.60 -9.03 -4.94
N ALA A 50 15.77 -9.81 -4.22
CA ALA A 50 14.97 -10.87 -4.83
C ALA A 50 13.95 -10.33 -5.84
N ILE A 51 13.30 -9.20 -5.57
CA ILE A 51 12.41 -8.53 -6.51
C ILE A 51 13.18 -8.08 -7.76
N ALA A 52 14.37 -7.50 -7.59
CA ALA A 52 15.19 -7.00 -8.69
C ALA A 52 15.68 -8.10 -9.66
N GLU A 53 15.56 -9.37 -9.29
CA GLU A 53 15.80 -10.48 -10.21
C GLU A 53 14.65 -10.67 -11.24
N SER A 54 13.42 -10.25 -10.92
CA SER A 54 12.23 -10.51 -11.72
C SER A 54 11.46 -9.27 -12.17
N GLU A 55 11.54 -8.16 -11.42
CA GLU A 55 10.82 -6.94 -11.72
C GLU A 55 11.48 -5.68 -11.13
N GLN A 56 10.95 -4.51 -11.49
CA GLN A 56 11.47 -3.24 -11.01
C GLN A 56 11.15 -3.03 -9.52
N ALA A 57 12.18 -2.84 -8.68
CA ALA A 57 12.01 -2.37 -7.30
C ALA A 57 12.14 -0.84 -7.23
N TYR A 58 11.14 -0.19 -6.59
CA TYR A 58 11.14 1.24 -6.27
C TYR A 58 11.33 1.40 -4.77
N VAL A 59 12.48 1.90 -4.35
CA VAL A 59 12.80 2.12 -2.94
C VAL A 59 12.60 3.59 -2.60
N LEU A 60 11.59 3.87 -1.78
CA LEU A 60 11.30 5.20 -1.28
C LEU A 60 12.08 5.40 0.02
N ALA A 61 12.85 6.46 0.12
CA ALA A 61 13.65 6.75 1.30
C ALA A 61 13.83 8.26 1.50
N GLU A 62 13.86 8.72 2.74
CA GLU A 62 14.18 10.10 3.05
C GLU A 62 15.64 10.44 2.75
N ALA A 63 15.96 11.72 2.58
CA ALA A 63 17.27 12.20 2.18
C ALA A 63 18.41 11.75 3.11
N ASP A 64 18.13 11.64 4.41
CA ASP A 64 19.11 11.25 5.43
C ASP A 64 19.39 9.75 5.49
N VAL A 65 18.57 8.91 4.86
CA VAL A 65 18.72 7.45 4.87
C VAL A 65 18.82 6.80 3.48
N ILE A 66 18.65 7.55 2.40
CA ILE A 66 18.67 7.00 1.04
C ILE A 66 20.03 6.39 0.65
N ASP A 67 21.12 6.98 1.11
CA ASP A 67 22.48 6.45 0.86
C ASP A 67 22.74 5.20 1.73
N ASN A 68 22.16 5.14 2.93
CA ASN A 68 22.16 3.92 3.73
C ASN A 68 21.39 2.80 3.00
N ALA A 69 20.22 3.10 2.44
CA ALA A 69 19.45 2.11 1.67
C ALA A 69 20.28 1.54 0.51
N ARG A 70 20.92 2.40 -0.28
CA ARG A 70 21.81 1.98 -1.40
C ARG A 70 22.94 1.08 -0.90
N SER A 71 23.62 1.48 0.16
CA SER A 71 24.78 0.77 0.70
C SER A 71 24.39 -0.62 1.24
N VAL A 72 23.27 -0.73 1.98
CA VAL A 72 22.82 -2.00 2.56
C VAL A 72 22.34 -2.95 1.46
N VAL A 73 21.54 -2.48 0.50
CA VAL A 73 21.07 -3.30 -0.63
C VAL A 73 22.26 -3.82 -1.45
N GLU A 74 23.24 -2.98 -1.74
CA GLU A 74 24.43 -3.39 -2.48
C GLU A 74 25.29 -4.41 -1.72
N ALA A 75 25.43 -4.23 -0.39
CA ALA A 75 26.15 -5.18 0.45
C ALA A 75 25.46 -6.56 0.47
N VAL A 76 24.16 -6.60 0.66
CA VAL A 76 23.35 -7.83 0.66
C VAL A 76 23.41 -8.49 -0.73
N ARG A 77 23.26 -7.73 -1.81
CA ARG A 77 23.33 -8.24 -3.18
C ARG A 77 24.65 -8.97 -3.42
N LYS A 78 25.78 -8.37 -3.05
CA LYS A 78 27.11 -8.97 -3.19
C LYS A 78 27.29 -10.20 -2.28
N GLN A 79 26.90 -10.09 -1.01
CA GLN A 79 27.07 -11.16 -0.04
C GLN A 79 26.29 -12.43 -0.42
N LYS A 80 25.04 -12.25 -0.92
CA LYS A 80 24.17 -13.37 -1.28
C LYS A 80 24.15 -13.70 -2.78
N ASN A 81 24.95 -13.00 -3.58
CA ASN A 81 25.10 -13.22 -5.01
C ASN A 81 23.78 -13.09 -5.81
N TYR A 82 22.90 -12.16 -5.41
CA TYR A 82 21.70 -11.84 -6.18
C TYR A 82 22.04 -11.20 -7.52
N GLN A 83 21.29 -11.56 -8.56
CA GLN A 83 21.37 -10.92 -9.87
C GLN A 83 20.48 -9.68 -9.91
N GLU A 84 20.98 -8.61 -10.51
CA GLU A 84 20.20 -7.39 -10.73
C GLU A 84 19.78 -7.31 -12.20
N ASN A 85 18.72 -8.06 -12.55
CA ASN A 85 18.17 -8.04 -13.90
C ASN A 85 17.37 -6.76 -14.17
N PHE A 86 16.83 -6.16 -13.09
CA PHE A 86 16.11 -4.89 -13.10
C PHE A 86 16.78 -3.92 -12.12
N PRO A 87 17.26 -2.74 -12.57
CA PRO A 87 17.95 -1.78 -11.70
C PRO A 87 17.03 -1.29 -10.57
N VAL A 88 17.51 -1.32 -9.32
CA VAL A 88 16.76 -0.76 -8.19
C VAL A 88 16.67 0.75 -8.34
N LYS A 89 15.46 1.29 -8.34
CA LYS A 89 15.19 2.73 -8.40
C LYS A 89 14.99 3.30 -7.02
N TYR A 90 15.87 4.21 -6.63
CA TYR A 90 15.76 4.93 -5.36
C TYR A 90 15.11 6.29 -5.59
N ILE A 91 14.02 6.53 -4.89
CA ILE A 91 13.25 7.78 -4.98
C ILE A 91 13.31 8.47 -3.62
N GLN A 92 13.89 9.67 -3.58
CA GLN A 92 13.87 10.48 -2.37
C GLN A 92 12.43 10.91 -2.08
N MET A 93 11.92 10.49 -0.90
CA MET A 93 10.56 10.75 -0.46
C MET A 93 10.47 10.69 1.05
N GLU A 94 9.74 11.62 1.63
CA GLU A 94 9.41 11.59 3.06
C GLU A 94 8.24 10.65 3.31
N SER A 95 8.30 9.93 4.43
CA SER A 95 7.24 9.09 4.96
C SER A 95 7.32 9.05 6.48
N ASP A 96 6.22 8.74 7.16
CA ASP A 96 6.20 8.58 8.61
C ASP A 96 6.54 7.14 9.01
N ASP A 97 6.22 6.14 8.19
CA ASP A 97 6.57 4.74 8.43
C ASP A 97 6.77 3.96 7.11
N ALA A 98 7.01 2.63 7.19
CA ALA A 98 7.42 1.77 6.08
C ALA A 98 6.28 0.90 5.49
N TRP A 99 5.04 1.35 5.58
CA TRP A 99 3.85 0.59 5.20
C TRP A 99 3.38 0.89 3.77
N ALA A 100 4.22 0.57 2.79
CA ALA A 100 3.97 0.88 1.37
C ALA A 100 2.65 0.32 0.82
N ARG A 101 2.14 -0.79 1.37
CA ARG A 101 0.84 -1.36 0.99
C ARG A 101 -0.31 -0.44 1.33
N ASP A 102 -0.21 0.26 2.46
CA ASP A 102 -1.30 1.06 3.01
C ASP A 102 -1.26 2.51 2.53
N VAL A 103 -0.06 3.08 2.41
CA VAL A 103 0.15 4.49 2.04
C VAL A 103 0.47 4.70 0.56
N GLY A 104 0.82 3.63 -0.16
CA GLY A 104 1.09 3.70 -1.59
C GLY A 104 -0.17 3.76 -2.44
N PRO A 105 -0.06 4.15 -3.71
CA PRO A 105 -1.21 4.23 -4.60
C PRO A 105 -1.79 2.84 -4.89
N THR A 106 -3.11 2.73 -4.88
CA THR A 106 -3.79 1.58 -5.46
C THR A 106 -3.86 1.76 -6.97
N PHE A 107 -3.29 0.84 -7.75
CA PHE A 107 -3.30 0.95 -9.20
C PHE A 107 -4.51 0.26 -9.82
N VAL A 108 -5.11 0.95 -10.78
CA VAL A 108 -6.16 0.44 -11.64
C VAL A 108 -5.73 0.48 -13.09
N LYS A 109 -6.25 -0.43 -13.91
CA LYS A 109 -5.89 -0.56 -15.32
C LYS A 109 -7.15 -0.67 -16.17
N ASN A 110 -7.17 -0.02 -17.34
CA ASN A 110 -8.22 -0.16 -18.33
C ASN A 110 -7.89 -1.25 -19.39
N GLU A 111 -8.84 -1.49 -20.28
CA GLU A 111 -8.70 -2.48 -21.38
C GLU A 111 -7.57 -2.11 -22.35
N ASP A 112 -7.33 -0.82 -22.60
CA ASP A 112 -6.24 -0.34 -23.45
C ASP A 112 -4.85 -0.48 -22.82
N GLY A 113 -4.81 -0.89 -21.55
CA GLY A 113 -3.57 -1.05 -20.80
C GLY A 113 -3.07 0.22 -20.10
N ALA A 114 -3.81 1.32 -20.14
CA ALA A 114 -3.48 2.51 -19.38
C ALA A 114 -3.64 2.24 -17.87
N VAL A 115 -2.71 2.78 -17.08
CA VAL A 115 -2.63 2.57 -15.63
C VAL A 115 -2.78 3.91 -14.94
N ARG A 116 -3.57 3.97 -13.87
CA ARG A 116 -3.71 5.12 -12.99
C ARG A 116 -3.54 4.70 -11.53
N GLY A 117 -2.95 5.59 -10.73
CA GLY A 117 -2.97 5.47 -9.28
C GLY A 117 -4.25 6.02 -8.69
N ILE A 118 -4.63 5.52 -7.52
CA ILE A 118 -5.65 6.13 -6.67
C ILE A 118 -4.94 6.55 -5.40
N ASP A 119 -5.11 7.83 -5.05
CA ASP A 119 -4.59 8.46 -3.85
C ASP A 119 -5.72 8.49 -2.81
N TRP A 120 -5.71 7.51 -1.91
CA TRP A 120 -6.65 7.44 -0.81
C TRP A 120 -6.23 8.38 0.32
N CYS A 121 -7.18 8.87 1.11
CA CYS A 121 -6.84 9.54 2.35
C CYS A 121 -6.33 8.51 3.37
N PHE A 122 -5.12 8.70 3.86
CA PHE A 122 -4.52 7.88 4.91
C PHE A 122 -4.53 8.62 6.25
N ASN A 123 -4.91 7.92 7.32
CA ASN A 123 -5.03 8.51 8.65
C ASN A 123 -4.43 7.66 9.78
N ALA A 124 -3.34 6.96 9.50
CA ALA A 124 -2.67 6.06 10.46
C ALA A 124 -3.61 5.01 11.05
N TRP A 125 -4.50 4.45 10.22
CA TRP A 125 -5.47 3.37 10.53
C TRP A 125 -6.55 3.71 11.56
N GLY A 126 -6.79 4.97 11.88
CA GLY A 126 -7.85 5.33 12.83
C GLY A 126 -7.91 6.80 13.20
N GLY A 127 -7.01 7.59 12.68
CA GLY A 127 -6.98 9.03 12.86
C GLY A 127 -6.86 9.42 14.34
N LYS A 128 -7.76 10.29 14.78
CA LYS A 128 -7.80 10.74 16.19
C LYS A 128 -8.50 9.79 17.13
N VAL A 129 -9.17 8.76 16.62
CA VAL A 129 -9.96 7.80 17.43
C VAL A 129 -9.04 6.73 17.99
N ASP A 130 -8.32 6.05 17.10
CA ASP A 130 -7.49 4.87 17.40
C ASP A 130 -6.27 4.76 16.48
N GLY A 131 -5.84 5.87 15.86
CA GLY A 131 -4.67 5.89 14.99
C GLY A 131 -3.36 5.53 15.70
N LEU A 132 -2.49 4.80 15.00
CA LEU A 132 -1.22 4.32 15.54
C LEU A 132 -0.26 5.46 15.90
N TYR A 133 -0.32 6.57 15.19
CA TYR A 133 0.49 7.76 15.44
C TYR A 133 -0.28 9.05 15.13
N ALA A 134 0.13 10.13 15.83
CA ALA A 134 -0.62 11.38 15.83
C ALA A 134 -0.40 12.25 14.57
N ASP A 135 0.73 12.09 13.89
CA ASP A 135 1.04 12.81 12.64
C ASP A 135 1.32 11.79 11.54
N TRP A 136 0.52 11.82 10.50
CA TRP A 136 0.59 10.96 9.30
C TRP A 136 0.64 11.76 8.01
N THR A 137 0.96 13.06 8.11
CA THR A 137 0.89 13.96 6.95
C THR A 137 1.87 13.62 5.84
N LYS A 138 2.99 12.97 6.16
CA LYS A 138 3.93 12.51 5.14
C LYS A 138 3.40 11.24 4.45
N ASP A 139 2.89 10.30 5.23
CA ASP A 139 2.32 9.05 4.72
C ASP A 139 1.11 9.29 3.83
N ASP A 140 0.21 10.21 4.21
CA ASP A 140 -0.96 10.62 3.42
C ASP A 140 -0.62 11.21 2.04
N ARG A 141 0.63 11.60 1.83
CA ARG A 141 1.11 12.18 0.56
C ARG A 141 1.91 11.20 -0.31
N VAL A 142 2.23 10.02 0.20
CA VAL A 142 3.12 9.07 -0.50
C VAL A 142 2.55 8.67 -1.86
N ALA A 143 1.25 8.34 -1.94
CA ALA A 143 0.62 7.91 -3.18
C ALA A 143 0.69 8.99 -4.27
N ALA A 144 0.28 10.22 -3.95
CA ALA A 144 0.34 11.34 -4.88
C ALA A 144 1.77 11.65 -5.33
N LEU A 145 2.71 11.71 -4.38
CA LEU A 145 4.12 12.01 -4.69
C LEU A 145 4.76 10.90 -5.54
N PHE A 146 4.45 9.64 -5.26
CA PHE A 146 4.94 8.52 -6.06
C PHE A 146 4.40 8.59 -7.49
N CYS A 147 3.10 8.73 -7.67
CA CYS A 147 2.48 8.85 -9.00
C CYS A 147 3.10 10.00 -9.79
N ASN A 148 3.27 11.16 -9.19
CA ASN A 148 3.90 12.31 -9.83
C ASN A 148 5.33 12.03 -10.27
N LYS A 149 6.18 11.48 -9.37
CA LYS A 149 7.59 11.18 -9.66
C LYS A 149 7.78 10.03 -10.65
N ALA A 150 6.87 9.06 -10.65
CA ALA A 150 6.91 7.91 -11.55
C ALA A 150 6.16 8.14 -12.88
N GLY A 151 5.49 9.29 -13.04
CA GLY A 151 4.80 9.68 -14.27
C GLY A 151 3.47 8.95 -14.48
N TYR A 152 2.76 8.61 -13.41
CA TYR A 152 1.42 8.04 -13.48
C TYR A 152 0.36 9.13 -13.30
N ASP A 153 -0.68 9.08 -14.12
CA ASP A 153 -1.93 9.77 -13.81
C ASP A 153 -2.55 9.20 -12.54
N MET A 154 -3.33 10.00 -11.82
CA MET A 154 -3.98 9.53 -10.61
C MET A 154 -5.39 10.09 -10.44
N TYR A 155 -6.17 9.42 -9.60
CA TYR A 155 -7.42 9.91 -9.03
C TYR A 155 -7.17 10.32 -7.59
N ASP A 156 -7.55 11.52 -7.25
CA ASP A 156 -7.62 12.01 -5.86
C ASP A 156 -8.96 11.52 -5.26
N ALA A 157 -8.87 10.64 -4.28
CA ALA A 157 -10.03 10.07 -3.58
C ALA A 157 -10.31 10.74 -2.23
N HIS A 158 -9.54 11.76 -1.84
CA HIS A 158 -9.79 12.47 -0.60
C HIS A 158 -11.21 13.09 -0.55
N PRO A 159 -11.86 13.11 0.59
CA PRO A 159 -11.40 12.69 1.92
C PRO A 159 -11.75 11.22 2.27
N PHE A 160 -11.95 10.33 1.31
CA PHE A 160 -12.30 8.93 1.57
C PHE A 160 -11.10 8.16 2.13
N VAL A 161 -11.19 7.77 3.41
CA VAL A 161 -10.13 7.03 4.09
C VAL A 161 -10.18 5.56 3.69
N LEU A 162 -9.07 5.10 3.09
CA LEU A 162 -8.89 3.71 2.71
C LEU A 162 -7.39 3.38 2.65
N GLU A 163 -7.04 2.21 3.12
CA GLU A 163 -5.70 1.66 2.96
C GLU A 163 -5.70 0.54 1.91
N GLY A 164 -4.60 0.38 1.18
CA GLY A 164 -4.45 -0.75 0.25
C GLY A 164 -4.56 -2.10 0.93
N GLY A 165 -4.23 -2.18 2.23
CA GLY A 165 -4.41 -3.38 3.07
C GLY A 165 -5.86 -3.68 3.43
N ALA A 166 -6.77 -2.71 3.35
CA ALA A 166 -8.18 -2.88 3.68
C ALA A 166 -9.01 -3.50 2.54
N ILE A 167 -8.43 -3.68 1.35
CA ILE A 167 -9.09 -4.23 0.17
C ILE A 167 -8.38 -5.47 -0.35
N HIS A 168 -9.16 -6.44 -0.80
CA HIS A 168 -8.69 -7.58 -1.57
C HIS A 168 -9.54 -7.75 -2.83
N THR A 169 -8.93 -8.03 -3.98
CA THR A 169 -9.63 -8.15 -5.25
C THR A 169 -9.16 -9.39 -6.03
N ASP A 170 -10.10 -10.01 -6.74
CA ASP A 170 -9.81 -11.07 -7.71
C ASP A 170 -9.26 -10.52 -9.04
N GLY A 171 -9.30 -9.20 -9.23
CA GLY A 171 -8.95 -8.55 -10.50
C GLY A 171 -10.02 -8.70 -11.59
N GLU A 172 -11.17 -9.29 -11.26
CA GLU A 172 -12.31 -9.55 -12.14
C GLU A 172 -13.58 -8.87 -11.61
N LYS A 173 -13.42 -7.66 -11.01
CA LYS A 173 -14.49 -6.80 -10.52
C LYS A 173 -15.14 -7.22 -9.18
N THR A 174 -14.58 -8.18 -8.45
CA THR A 174 -14.98 -8.48 -7.08
C THR A 174 -13.99 -7.88 -6.11
N VAL A 175 -14.48 -7.19 -5.08
CA VAL A 175 -13.68 -6.64 -3.99
C VAL A 175 -14.23 -7.18 -2.66
N ILE A 176 -13.33 -7.64 -1.79
CA ILE A 176 -13.62 -8.09 -0.44
C ILE A 176 -13.12 -7.04 0.53
N VAL A 177 -13.92 -6.70 1.52
CA VAL A 177 -13.63 -5.74 2.58
C VAL A 177 -14.18 -6.23 3.92
N THR A 178 -13.72 -5.66 5.04
CA THR A 178 -14.26 -5.97 6.36
C THR A 178 -15.11 -4.84 6.92
N GLU A 179 -16.21 -5.21 7.60
CA GLU A 179 -17.08 -4.25 8.29
C GLU A 179 -16.33 -3.58 9.45
N SER A 180 -15.59 -4.35 10.22
CA SER A 180 -14.81 -3.85 11.36
C SER A 180 -13.77 -2.78 10.95
N CYS A 181 -13.24 -2.83 9.73
CA CYS A 181 -12.36 -1.79 9.20
C CYS A 181 -13.15 -0.60 8.65
N LEU A 182 -13.86 -0.78 7.53
CA LEU A 182 -14.38 0.35 6.77
C LEU A 182 -15.55 1.08 7.44
N LEU A 183 -16.29 0.40 8.33
CA LEU A 183 -17.40 1.00 9.09
C LEU A 183 -16.96 1.48 10.49
N SER A 184 -15.65 1.41 10.80
CA SER A 184 -15.15 1.89 12.08
C SER A 184 -15.26 3.42 12.19
N LYS A 185 -15.36 3.90 13.43
CA LYS A 185 -15.37 5.34 13.72
C LYS A 185 -14.08 6.05 13.34
N GLY A 186 -12.98 5.30 13.22
CA GLY A 186 -11.67 5.82 12.85
C GLY A 186 -11.44 5.92 11.35
N ARG A 187 -12.40 5.51 10.50
CA ARG A 187 -12.26 5.58 9.03
C ARG A 187 -13.21 6.62 8.43
N ASN A 188 -14.43 6.21 8.10
CA ASN A 188 -15.40 7.04 7.38
C ASN A 188 -16.74 7.13 8.14
N PRO A 189 -16.78 7.69 9.38
CA PRO A 189 -17.97 7.66 10.23
C PRO A 189 -19.17 8.40 9.65
N GLU A 190 -18.95 9.33 8.71
CA GLU A 190 -19.99 10.12 8.06
C GLU A 190 -20.62 9.40 6.86
N LEU A 191 -20.07 8.24 6.44
CA LEU A 191 -20.54 7.50 5.29
C LEU A 191 -21.34 6.26 5.71
N SER A 192 -22.46 6.04 5.05
CA SER A 192 -23.19 4.79 5.14
C SER A 192 -22.46 3.67 4.38
N LYS A 193 -22.79 2.42 4.71
CA LYS A 193 -22.25 1.24 4.00
C LYS A 193 -22.47 1.32 2.49
N SER A 194 -23.65 1.78 2.05
CA SER A 194 -23.97 1.94 0.62
C SER A 194 -23.14 3.03 -0.07
N GLU A 195 -22.82 4.11 0.63
CA GLU A 195 -21.96 5.17 0.07
C GLU A 195 -20.51 4.69 -0.04
N ILE A 196 -20.03 3.91 0.92
CA ILE A 196 -18.71 3.27 0.86
C ILE A 196 -18.66 2.28 -0.31
N GLU A 197 -19.68 1.42 -0.48
CA GLU A 197 -19.76 0.52 -1.64
C GLU A 197 -19.73 1.27 -2.97
N GLN A 198 -20.45 2.38 -3.07
CA GLN A 198 -20.46 3.18 -4.29
C GLN A 198 -19.06 3.75 -4.60
N LYS A 199 -18.35 4.26 -3.58
CA LYS A 199 -16.98 4.73 -3.76
C LYS A 199 -16.03 3.60 -4.20
N LEU A 200 -16.13 2.42 -3.60
CA LEU A 200 -15.33 1.25 -4.02
C LEU A 200 -15.61 0.86 -5.48
N LYS A 201 -16.88 0.89 -5.89
CA LYS A 201 -17.26 0.65 -7.29
C LYS A 201 -16.72 1.69 -8.24
N ASP A 202 -16.85 2.97 -7.89
CA ASP A 202 -16.43 4.10 -8.73
C ASP A 202 -14.91 4.13 -8.94
N TYR A 203 -14.13 3.93 -7.87
CA TYR A 203 -12.68 4.02 -7.95
C TYR A 203 -12.02 2.73 -8.44
N LEU A 204 -12.51 1.55 -7.98
CA LEU A 204 -11.87 0.27 -8.27
C LEU A 204 -12.47 -0.46 -9.49
N GLY A 205 -13.53 0.08 -10.09
CA GLY A 205 -14.26 -0.59 -11.17
C GLY A 205 -14.95 -1.87 -10.71
N ALA A 206 -15.25 -2.00 -9.41
CA ALA A 206 -15.87 -3.20 -8.85
C ALA A 206 -17.37 -3.26 -9.20
N GLU A 207 -17.85 -4.45 -9.52
CA GLU A 207 -19.28 -4.73 -9.67
C GLU A 207 -19.85 -5.36 -8.41
N LYS A 208 -19.05 -6.17 -7.71
CA LYS A 208 -19.45 -6.90 -6.50
C LYS A 208 -18.56 -6.55 -5.32
N ILE A 209 -19.17 -6.17 -4.21
CA ILE A 209 -18.49 -5.98 -2.92
C ILE A 209 -18.94 -7.07 -1.97
N ILE A 210 -17.98 -7.81 -1.40
CA ILE A 210 -18.21 -8.83 -0.39
C ILE A 210 -17.76 -8.26 0.95
N TRP A 211 -18.68 -8.20 1.90
CA TRP A 211 -18.38 -7.76 3.26
C TRP A 211 -18.19 -8.98 4.17
N ILE A 212 -17.07 -8.98 4.90
CA ILE A 212 -16.80 -9.94 5.97
C ILE A 212 -16.92 -9.17 7.29
N PRO A 213 -17.58 -9.71 8.33
CA PRO A 213 -17.79 -8.99 9.58
C PRO A 213 -16.49 -8.55 10.26
N TYR A 214 -15.47 -9.41 10.27
CA TYR A 214 -14.22 -9.21 10.99
C TYR A 214 -13.01 -9.51 10.09
N GLY A 215 -11.87 -8.89 10.39
CA GLY A 215 -10.58 -9.18 9.80
C GLY A 215 -9.89 -10.41 10.43
N ILE A 216 -8.56 -10.39 10.45
CA ILE A 216 -7.74 -11.47 11.02
C ILE A 216 -7.90 -11.50 12.55
N TYR A 217 -8.06 -12.71 13.10
CA TYR A 217 -8.14 -12.91 14.55
C TYR A 217 -6.89 -12.34 15.26
N ASN A 218 -7.08 -11.64 16.37
CA ASN A 218 -6.07 -10.93 17.15
C ASN A 218 -5.40 -9.71 16.45
N ASP A 219 -5.84 -9.31 15.28
CA ASP A 219 -5.38 -8.08 14.66
C ASP A 219 -5.90 -6.84 15.42
N GLU A 220 -7.02 -7.01 16.14
CA GLU A 220 -7.67 -6.00 16.97
C GLU A 220 -7.10 -5.91 18.40
N THR A 221 -6.28 -6.89 18.83
CA THR A 221 -5.88 -7.03 20.24
C THR A 221 -4.49 -6.52 20.56
N ASN A 222 -3.69 -6.16 19.60
CA ASN A 222 -2.39 -5.54 19.82
C ASN A 222 -2.54 -4.02 19.94
N GLU A 223 -2.82 -3.58 21.17
CA GLU A 223 -2.96 -2.19 21.59
C GLU A 223 -2.11 -1.16 20.83
N PRO A 224 -2.67 -0.05 20.41
CA PRO A 224 -4.03 0.46 20.27
C PRO A 224 -4.51 0.49 18.81
N VAL A 225 -4.17 -0.51 18.01
CA VAL A 225 -4.31 -0.48 16.55
C VAL A 225 -5.25 -1.55 16.07
N SER A 226 -6.39 -1.11 15.60
CA SER A 226 -7.39 -1.90 14.90
C SER A 226 -6.91 -2.23 13.48
N TYR A 227 -5.96 -3.15 13.32
CA TYR A 227 -5.62 -3.72 12.02
C TYR A 227 -6.69 -4.71 11.59
N THR A 228 -7.80 -4.21 11.17
CA THR A 228 -8.88 -5.04 10.62
C THR A 228 -8.71 -5.29 9.13
N HIS A 229 -7.44 -5.37 8.69
CA HIS A 229 -7.12 -5.63 7.30
C HIS A 229 -7.46 -7.07 6.91
N LEU A 230 -8.05 -7.23 5.76
CA LEU A 230 -8.04 -8.48 5.01
C LEU A 230 -6.61 -8.72 4.53
N ARG A 231 -5.73 -9.19 5.40
CA ARG A 231 -4.53 -9.82 4.86
C ARG A 231 -4.95 -11.17 4.31
N ALA A 232 -4.84 -11.30 3.01
CA ALA A 232 -4.94 -12.59 2.37
C ALA A 232 -3.94 -13.54 3.04
N HIS A 233 -4.31 -14.80 3.19
CA HIS A 233 -3.45 -15.88 3.68
C HIS A 233 -2.22 -16.15 2.79
N GLU A 234 -1.84 -15.21 1.96
CA GLU A 234 -0.73 -15.31 1.02
C GLU A 234 0.61 -15.56 1.71
N THR A 235 0.74 -15.16 2.99
CA THR A 235 1.97 -15.35 3.73
C THR A 235 2.11 -16.72 4.40
N THR A 236 1.03 -17.49 4.56
CA THR A 236 1.11 -18.81 5.19
C THR A 236 1.36 -19.96 4.22
N LEU A 237 1.12 -19.76 2.92
CA LEU A 237 1.39 -20.77 1.89
C LEU A 237 2.84 -20.77 1.37
N HIS A 238 3.64 -19.77 1.73
CA HIS A 238 5.04 -19.67 1.34
C HIS A 238 6.02 -19.98 2.49
N LEU A 239 5.53 -20.48 3.62
CA LEU A 239 6.35 -20.90 4.76
C LEU A 239 6.41 -22.44 4.88
N VAL A 240 6.12 -23.16 3.81
CA VAL A 240 6.35 -24.62 3.74
C VAL A 240 7.41 -24.89 2.70
#